data_3cada9258f4a89a5c3ef66e6f46264ab
#
_entry.id   3cada9258f4a89a5c3ef66e6f46264ab
#
_cell.length_a   1.000
_cell.length_b   1.000
_cell.length_c   1.000
_cell.angle_alpha   90.00
_cell.angle_beta   90.00
_cell.angle_gamma   90.00
#
_symmetry.space_group_name_H-M   'P 1'
#
loop_
_entity.id
_entity.type
_entity.pdbx_description
1 polymer ?
#
loop_
_entity_poly.entity_id
_entity_poly.type
_entity_poly.pdbx_seq_one_letter_code
_entity_poly.pdbx_strand_id
1 'polypeptide(L)'
;MLGVDSTFDIQHSPMLRISRPHYDALRHHGEETYPHECCGVLLGRFDGDQRVVTSIARCGNTRDDSPHNRFNIDPRELIRIQREGRELGADIIGFYHSHPDHPAMWSATDLAEAHWLGCSYVITSVEKGKAVVTNSFELNGSDEQAKQLITEKIAVE
;
A
#
# COMPACT_ATOMS: atom_id res chain seq x y z
N MET A 1 22.03 29.33 8.90
CA MET A 1 21.85 28.18 9.58
C MET A 1 20.44 27.74 9.67
N LEU A 2 19.59 28.58 9.87
CA LEU A 2 18.19 28.22 10.02
C LEU A 2 17.60 27.61 8.79
N GLY A 3 18.05 28.00 7.63
CA GLY A 3 17.51 27.47 6.37
C GLY A 3 17.81 26.01 6.14
N VAL A 4 18.73 25.47 6.90
CA VAL A 4 19.11 24.06 6.71
C VAL A 4 17.97 23.14 7.09
N ASP A 5 17.28 23.42 8.17
CA ASP A 5 16.20 22.57 8.63
C ASP A 5 15.04 22.58 7.67
N SER A 6 14.72 23.73 7.14
CA SER A 6 13.64 23.85 6.15
C SER A 6 13.94 23.05 4.91
N THR A 7 15.21 22.97 4.54
CA THR A 7 15.62 22.25 3.34
C THR A 7 15.34 20.77 3.44
N PHE A 8 15.52 20.18 4.61
CA PHE A 8 15.24 18.76 4.79
C PHE A 8 13.77 18.43 4.58
N ASP A 9 12.87 19.23 5.14
CA ASP A 9 11.45 18.97 5.00
C ASP A 9 11.00 19.07 3.57
N ILE A 10 11.54 20.05 2.84
CA ILE A 10 11.19 20.27 1.45
C ILE A 10 11.67 19.11 0.57
N GLN A 11 12.74 18.43 0.99
CA GLN A 11 13.32 17.37 0.18
C GLN A 11 12.71 16.00 0.38
N HIS A 12 11.78 15.84 1.34
CA HIS A 12 11.10 14.57 1.51
C HIS A 12 10.13 14.38 0.35
N SER A 13 10.43 13.41 -0.48
CA SER A 13 9.69 13.13 -1.71
C SER A 13 9.53 11.63 -1.87
N PRO A 14 8.60 11.03 -1.12
CA PRO A 14 8.43 9.58 -1.16
C PRO A 14 7.97 9.10 -2.53
N MET A 15 8.47 7.94 -2.93
CA MET A 15 8.16 7.36 -4.23
C MET A 15 8.10 5.86 -4.13
N LEU A 16 7.07 5.28 -4.73
CA LEU A 16 6.95 3.85 -4.90
C LEU A 16 7.40 3.50 -6.30
N ARG A 17 8.44 2.67 -6.42
CA ARG A 17 8.93 2.17 -7.71
C ARG A 17 8.44 0.75 -7.88
N ILE A 18 7.76 0.50 -8.97
CA ILE A 18 7.13 -0.80 -9.21
C ILE A 18 7.21 -1.13 -10.70
N SER A 19 7.51 -2.40 -11.00
CA SER A 19 7.55 -2.83 -12.40
C SER A 19 6.14 -2.87 -12.97
N ARG A 20 6.05 -2.75 -14.32
CA ARG A 20 4.76 -2.83 -15.00
C ARG A 20 4.03 -4.14 -14.69
N PRO A 21 4.66 -5.31 -14.74
CA PRO A 21 3.96 -6.55 -14.41
C PRO A 21 3.37 -6.57 -13.00
N HIS A 22 4.09 -6.07 -12.01
CA HIS A 22 3.58 -6.03 -10.64
C HIS A 22 2.45 -5.01 -10.50
N TYR A 23 2.59 -3.86 -11.13
CA TYR A 23 1.56 -2.83 -11.13
C TYR A 23 0.26 -3.37 -11.74
N ASP A 24 0.38 -4.01 -12.90
CA ASP A 24 -0.78 -4.59 -13.55
C ASP A 24 -1.39 -5.72 -12.72
N ALA A 25 -0.56 -6.52 -12.06
CA ALA A 25 -1.03 -7.65 -11.25
C ALA A 25 -1.88 -7.21 -10.06
N LEU A 26 -1.48 -6.16 -9.35
CA LEU A 26 -2.28 -5.71 -8.21
C LEU A 26 -3.60 -5.08 -8.66
N ARG A 27 -3.61 -4.41 -9.80
CA ARG A 27 -4.83 -3.85 -10.38
C ARG A 27 -5.77 -4.96 -10.84
N HIS A 28 -5.22 -5.98 -11.47
CA HIS A 28 -5.98 -7.14 -11.93
C HIS A 28 -6.59 -7.91 -10.76
N HIS A 29 -5.86 -7.99 -9.64
CA HIS A 29 -6.39 -8.62 -8.43
C HIS A 29 -7.67 -7.94 -7.97
N GLY A 30 -7.71 -6.60 -8.02
CA GLY A 30 -8.92 -5.86 -7.68
C GLY A 30 -10.08 -6.14 -8.63
N GLU A 31 -9.78 -6.34 -9.91
CA GLU A 31 -10.82 -6.70 -10.88
C GLU A 31 -11.37 -8.10 -10.62
N GLU A 32 -10.51 -9.03 -10.26
CA GLU A 32 -10.93 -10.42 -10.01
C GLU A 32 -11.82 -10.55 -8.79
N THR A 33 -11.58 -9.76 -7.75
CA THR A 33 -12.37 -9.86 -6.52
C THR A 33 -13.65 -9.02 -6.55
N TYR A 34 -13.76 -8.10 -7.51
CA TYR A 34 -14.93 -7.23 -7.59
C TYR A 34 -16.21 -8.07 -7.54
N PRO A 35 -17.22 -7.71 -6.76
CA PRO A 35 -17.42 -6.43 -6.07
C PRO A 35 -16.84 -6.37 -4.65
N HIS A 36 -15.95 -7.28 -4.29
CA HIS A 36 -15.29 -7.29 -2.99
C HIS A 36 -13.93 -6.64 -3.08
N GLU A 37 -13.44 -6.11 -1.96
CA GLU A 37 -12.10 -5.56 -1.90
C GLU A 37 -11.06 -6.68 -1.95
N CYS A 38 -9.99 -6.45 -2.71
CA CYS A 38 -8.80 -7.30 -2.62
C CYS A 38 -7.81 -6.68 -1.63
N CYS A 39 -6.86 -7.48 -1.19
CA CYS A 39 -5.73 -6.97 -0.43
C CYS A 39 -4.49 -7.80 -0.68
N GLY A 40 -3.35 -7.20 -0.42
CA GLY A 40 -2.06 -7.88 -0.58
C GLY A 40 -0.94 -7.08 0.03
N VAL A 41 0.25 -7.65 -0.08
CA VAL A 41 1.48 -7.13 0.52
C VAL A 41 2.47 -6.82 -0.58
N LEU A 42 3.18 -5.69 -0.43
CA LEU A 42 4.28 -5.32 -1.31
C LEU A 42 5.59 -5.67 -0.62
N LEU A 43 6.41 -6.45 -1.29
CA LEU A 43 7.71 -6.87 -0.79
C LEU A 43 8.80 -6.18 -1.61
N GLY A 44 9.89 -5.84 -0.96
CA GLY A 44 11.00 -5.19 -1.63
C GLY A 44 11.97 -4.59 -0.64
N ARG A 45 12.46 -3.39 -0.94
CA ARG A 45 13.44 -2.73 -0.09
C ARG A 45 13.16 -1.23 -0.01
N PHE A 46 13.61 -0.66 1.08
CA PHE A 46 13.64 0.80 1.24
C PHE A 46 14.98 1.32 0.70
N ASP A 47 14.92 2.42 -0.04
CA ASP A 47 16.10 3.07 -0.61
C ASP A 47 15.91 4.58 -0.43
N GLY A 48 16.35 5.10 0.71
CA GLY A 48 16.06 6.49 1.08
C GLY A 48 14.55 6.68 1.25
N ASP A 49 14.01 7.70 0.57
CA ASP A 49 12.55 7.90 0.56
C ASP A 49 11.86 7.07 -0.52
N GLN A 50 12.56 6.16 -1.17
CA GLN A 50 11.96 5.31 -2.20
C GLN A 50 11.67 3.93 -1.65
N ARG A 51 10.59 3.33 -2.14
CA ARG A 51 10.24 1.94 -1.88
C ARG A 51 10.28 1.22 -3.21
N VAL A 52 11.13 0.22 -3.30
CA VAL A 52 11.34 -0.53 -4.54
C VAL A 52 10.67 -1.89 -4.41
N VAL A 53 9.59 -2.09 -5.16
CA VAL A 53 8.85 -3.36 -5.12
C VAL A 53 9.59 -4.40 -5.92
N THR A 54 9.86 -5.55 -5.31
CA THR A 54 10.48 -6.70 -6.01
C THR A 54 9.50 -7.85 -6.19
N SER A 55 8.45 -7.92 -5.37
CA SER A 55 7.39 -8.90 -5.55
C SER A 55 6.13 -8.45 -4.81
N ILE A 56 5.00 -9.08 -5.13
CA ILE A 56 3.75 -8.84 -4.42
C ILE A 56 3.20 -10.17 -3.97
N ALA A 57 2.43 -10.15 -2.88
CA ALA A 57 1.78 -11.35 -2.35
C ALA A 57 0.30 -11.06 -2.16
N ARG A 58 -0.54 -11.85 -2.82
CA ARG A 58 -1.99 -11.75 -2.65
C ARG A 58 -2.38 -12.26 -1.28
N CYS A 59 -3.34 -11.61 -0.65
CA CYS A 59 -3.85 -12.02 0.65
C CYS A 59 -5.36 -12.21 0.58
N GLY A 60 -5.88 -13.07 1.45
CA GLY A 60 -7.31 -13.20 1.61
C GLY A 60 -7.86 -12.12 2.51
N ASN A 61 -9.08 -11.71 2.26
CA ASN A 61 -9.78 -10.77 3.13
C ASN A 61 -10.51 -11.53 4.21
N THR A 62 -10.12 -11.32 5.48
CA THR A 62 -10.71 -12.04 6.63
C THR A 62 -11.88 -11.31 7.26
N ARG A 63 -12.26 -10.16 6.73
CA ARG A 63 -13.42 -9.41 7.24
C ARG A 63 -14.72 -10.00 6.70
N ASP A 64 -15.52 -10.56 7.59
CA ASP A 64 -16.82 -11.12 7.23
C ASP A 64 -17.94 -10.10 7.33
N ASP A 65 -17.80 -9.13 8.24
CA ASP A 65 -18.84 -8.18 8.54
C ASP A 65 -19.00 -7.10 7.47
N SER A 66 -17.95 -6.81 6.72
CA SER A 66 -18.01 -5.75 5.73
C SER A 66 -17.05 -6.03 4.56
N PRO A 67 -17.22 -7.15 3.86
CA PRO A 67 -16.26 -7.56 2.81
C PRO A 67 -16.22 -6.63 1.60
N HIS A 68 -17.21 -5.76 1.43
CA HIS A 68 -17.25 -4.81 0.31
C HIS A 68 -16.43 -3.56 0.56
N ASN A 69 -16.28 -3.17 1.84
CA ASN A 69 -15.73 -1.86 2.18
C ASN A 69 -14.50 -1.91 3.06
N ARG A 70 -14.08 -3.10 3.48
CA ARG A 70 -12.96 -3.27 4.40
C ARG A 70 -12.19 -4.52 4.06
N PHE A 71 -10.93 -4.51 4.43
CA PHE A 71 -10.10 -5.69 4.33
C PHE A 71 -9.31 -5.86 5.62
N ASN A 72 -8.85 -7.09 5.85
CA ASN A 72 -8.00 -7.40 6.97
C ASN A 72 -7.17 -8.64 6.61
N ILE A 73 -5.88 -8.56 6.85
CA ILE A 73 -4.98 -9.68 6.55
C ILE A 73 -4.81 -10.51 7.83
N ASP A 74 -4.96 -11.82 7.70
CA ASP A 74 -4.72 -12.74 8.80
C ASP A 74 -3.29 -12.56 9.31
N PRO A 75 -3.09 -12.30 10.62
CA PRO A 75 -1.74 -12.11 11.15
C PRO A 75 -0.79 -13.27 10.87
N ARG A 76 -1.30 -14.50 10.80
CA ARG A 76 -0.47 -15.66 10.48
C ARG A 76 0.01 -15.63 9.05
N GLU A 77 -0.85 -15.18 8.14
CA GLU A 77 -0.48 -15.02 6.74
C GLU A 77 0.58 -13.93 6.59
N LEU A 78 0.41 -12.83 7.31
CA LEU A 78 1.35 -11.74 7.28
C LEU A 78 2.75 -12.16 7.78
N ILE A 79 2.78 -12.93 8.87
CA ILE A 79 4.04 -13.44 9.41
C ILE A 79 4.71 -14.37 8.41
N ARG A 80 3.94 -15.24 7.76
CA ARG A 80 4.47 -16.16 6.75
C ARG A 80 5.08 -15.38 5.58
N ILE A 81 4.37 -14.38 5.09
CA ILE A 81 4.85 -13.54 3.98
C ILE A 81 6.14 -12.82 4.36
N GLN A 82 6.19 -12.27 5.57
CA GLN A 82 7.38 -11.57 6.04
C GLN A 82 8.59 -12.50 6.11
N ARG A 83 8.38 -13.71 6.63
CA ARG A 83 9.45 -14.70 6.75
C ARG A 83 9.96 -15.12 5.38
N GLU A 84 9.05 -15.47 4.47
CA GLU A 84 9.43 -15.88 3.12
C GLU A 84 10.13 -14.76 2.37
N GLY A 85 9.65 -13.52 2.56
CA GLY A 85 10.30 -12.36 1.95
C GLY A 85 11.74 -12.19 2.42
N ARG A 86 11.98 -12.32 3.71
CA ARG A 86 13.32 -12.20 4.27
C ARG A 86 14.27 -13.24 3.75
N GLU A 87 13.79 -14.44 3.50
CA GLU A 87 14.61 -15.49 2.89
C GLU A 87 15.08 -15.11 1.49
N LEU A 88 14.32 -14.26 0.82
CA LEU A 88 14.65 -13.76 -0.51
C LEU A 88 15.33 -12.38 -0.47
N GLY A 89 15.68 -11.92 0.72
CA GLY A 89 16.33 -10.62 0.89
C GLY A 89 15.39 -9.43 0.77
N ALA A 90 14.10 -9.62 0.98
CA ALA A 90 13.11 -8.56 0.87
C ALA A 90 12.39 -8.32 2.20
N ASP A 91 11.90 -7.11 2.38
CA ASP A 91 11.08 -6.73 3.53
C ASP A 91 9.68 -6.38 3.07
N ILE A 92 8.73 -6.34 4.01
CA ILE A 92 7.43 -5.76 3.73
C ILE A 92 7.62 -4.26 3.66
N ILE A 93 7.31 -3.67 2.52
CA ILE A 93 7.45 -2.22 2.29
C ILE A 93 6.12 -1.54 2.06
N GLY A 94 5.04 -2.29 1.97
CA GLY A 94 3.73 -1.70 1.78
C GLY A 94 2.63 -2.72 1.64
N PHE A 95 1.45 -2.19 1.41
CA PHE A 95 0.21 -2.96 1.28
C PHE A 95 -0.59 -2.39 0.13
N TYR A 96 -1.47 -3.20 -0.45
CA TYR A 96 -2.40 -2.70 -1.45
C TYR A 96 -3.80 -3.24 -1.18
N HIS A 97 -4.80 -2.47 -1.59
CA HIS A 97 -6.18 -2.93 -1.59
C HIS A 97 -6.96 -2.19 -2.67
N SER A 98 -8.18 -2.65 -2.94
CA SER A 98 -9.03 -2.04 -3.94
C SER A 98 -10.25 -1.40 -3.29
N HIS A 99 -10.79 -0.37 -3.96
CA HIS A 99 -12.04 0.29 -3.60
C HIS A 99 -13.07 0.01 -4.71
N PRO A 100 -13.96 -0.98 -4.51
CA PRO A 100 -15.02 -1.23 -5.51
C PRO A 100 -15.96 -0.04 -5.61
N ASP A 101 -16.06 0.54 -6.80
CA ASP A 101 -16.95 1.66 -7.11
C ASP A 101 -16.75 2.91 -6.23
N HIS A 102 -15.53 3.08 -5.70
CA HIS A 102 -15.17 4.24 -4.89
C HIS A 102 -13.83 4.79 -5.37
N PRO A 103 -13.55 6.09 -5.12
CA PRO A 103 -12.28 6.70 -5.54
C PRO A 103 -11.07 6.03 -4.88
N ALA A 104 -9.91 6.17 -5.54
CA ALA A 104 -8.64 5.66 -5.03
C ALA A 104 -8.03 6.60 -4.00
N MET A 105 -8.82 6.95 -2.99
CA MET A 105 -8.43 7.83 -1.89
C MET A 105 -8.67 7.10 -0.58
N TRP A 106 -7.77 7.30 0.38
CA TRP A 106 -7.90 6.65 1.68
C TRP A 106 -9.12 7.19 2.44
N SER A 107 -9.74 6.29 3.18
CA SER A 107 -10.87 6.61 4.05
C SER A 107 -10.39 6.71 5.50
N ALA A 108 -11.28 7.19 6.38
CA ALA A 108 -10.98 7.19 7.81
C ALA A 108 -10.70 5.77 8.32
N THR A 109 -11.38 4.78 7.78
CA THR A 109 -11.15 3.38 8.13
C THR A 109 -9.77 2.92 7.64
N ASP A 110 -9.39 3.31 6.43
CA ASP A 110 -8.06 2.96 5.90
C ASP A 110 -6.97 3.49 6.81
N LEU A 111 -7.09 4.75 7.24
CA LEU A 111 -6.11 5.35 8.14
C LEU A 111 -6.11 4.64 9.50
N ALA A 112 -7.28 4.34 10.05
CA ALA A 112 -7.38 3.68 11.35
C ALA A 112 -6.73 2.30 11.33
N GLU A 113 -6.81 1.60 10.21
CA GLU A 113 -6.27 0.24 10.07
C GLU A 113 -4.84 0.20 9.55
N ALA A 114 -4.25 1.34 9.21
CA ALA A 114 -2.87 1.41 8.75
C ALA A 114 -1.95 1.56 9.96
N HIS A 115 -1.07 0.57 10.17
CA HIS A 115 -0.22 0.54 11.37
C HIS A 115 1.27 0.47 11.08
N TRP A 116 1.65 0.35 9.81
CA TRP A 116 3.06 0.19 9.44
C TRP A 116 3.64 1.52 8.99
N LEU A 117 4.15 2.29 9.96
CA LEU A 117 4.76 3.59 9.68
C LEU A 117 5.91 3.45 8.68
N GLY A 118 5.95 4.35 7.73
CA GLY A 118 6.97 4.35 6.69
C GLY A 118 6.65 3.47 5.49
N CYS A 119 5.62 2.63 5.57
CA CYS A 119 5.22 1.79 4.45
C CYS A 119 4.28 2.52 3.50
N SER A 120 4.21 2.01 2.27
CA SER A 120 3.30 2.50 1.24
C SER A 120 1.97 1.79 1.35
N TYR A 121 0.89 2.53 1.10
CA TYR A 121 -0.47 1.98 1.04
C TYR A 121 -1.04 2.35 -0.32
N VAL A 122 -1.20 1.33 -1.17
CA VAL A 122 -1.64 1.50 -2.56
C VAL A 122 -3.13 1.18 -2.65
N ILE A 123 -3.89 2.07 -3.25
CA ILE A 123 -5.34 1.92 -3.40
C ILE A 123 -5.68 1.98 -4.88
N THR A 124 -6.42 0.99 -5.36
CA THR A 124 -6.92 0.97 -6.74
C THR A 124 -8.44 1.09 -6.74
N SER A 125 -8.94 2.08 -7.45
CA SER A 125 -10.36 2.22 -7.71
C SER A 125 -10.76 1.24 -8.79
N VAL A 126 -11.79 0.42 -8.52
CA VAL A 126 -12.31 -0.56 -9.47
C VAL A 126 -13.77 -0.22 -9.75
N GLU A 127 -14.03 0.34 -10.92
CA GLU A 127 -15.38 0.76 -11.29
C GLU A 127 -16.02 -0.28 -12.19
N LYS A 128 -17.10 -0.86 -11.72
CA LYS A 128 -17.86 -1.87 -12.47
C LYS A 128 -16.95 -2.99 -12.99
N GLY A 129 -16.02 -3.40 -12.15
CA GLY A 129 -15.10 -4.49 -12.46
C GLY A 129 -13.85 -4.09 -13.23
N LYS A 130 -13.63 -2.81 -13.47
CA LYS A 130 -12.45 -2.32 -14.22
C LYS A 130 -11.60 -1.42 -13.33
N ALA A 131 -10.31 -1.73 -13.22
CA ALA A 131 -9.36 -0.88 -12.51
C ALA A 131 -9.15 0.41 -13.31
N VAL A 132 -9.34 1.56 -12.65
CA VAL A 132 -9.25 2.85 -13.34
C VAL A 132 -8.13 3.72 -12.79
N VAL A 133 -8.06 3.95 -11.50
CA VAL A 133 -7.04 4.82 -10.88
C VAL A 133 -6.34 4.03 -9.79
N THR A 134 -5.01 4.20 -9.72
CA THR A 134 -4.21 3.62 -8.64
C THR A 134 -3.36 4.73 -8.04
N ASN A 135 -3.46 4.92 -6.75
CA ASN A 135 -2.69 5.92 -6.01
C ASN A 135 -1.93 5.25 -4.88
N SER A 136 -0.84 5.86 -4.45
CA SER A 136 -0.07 5.39 -3.31
C SER A 136 0.04 6.48 -2.27
N PHE A 137 0.08 6.06 -0.99
CA PHE A 137 0.20 6.95 0.15
C PHE A 137 1.22 6.38 1.11
N GLU A 138 2.06 7.24 1.66
CA GLU A 138 2.99 6.82 2.71
C GLU A 138 2.34 7.06 4.07
N LEU A 139 2.38 6.06 4.94
CA LEU A 139 1.94 6.26 6.32
C LEU A 139 3.04 6.97 7.08
N ASN A 140 2.75 8.18 7.52
CA ASN A 140 3.70 9.08 8.14
C ASN A 140 3.20 9.50 9.51
N GLY A 141 4.11 9.94 10.38
CA GLY A 141 3.76 10.42 11.71
C GLY A 141 4.65 9.82 12.77
N SER A 142 4.57 10.37 13.97
CA SER A 142 5.41 9.92 15.08
C SER A 142 4.78 8.80 15.90
N ASP A 143 3.45 8.68 15.84
CA ASP A 143 2.73 7.65 16.61
C ASP A 143 1.32 7.46 16.05
N GLU A 144 0.53 6.60 16.70
CA GLU A 144 -0.83 6.29 16.27
C GLU A 144 -1.76 7.49 16.22
N GLN A 145 -1.54 8.47 17.09
CA GLN A 145 -2.43 9.64 17.14
C GLN A 145 -2.05 10.67 16.08
N ALA A 146 -0.76 10.78 15.76
CA ALA A 146 -0.25 11.76 14.82
C ALA A 146 -0.12 11.21 13.41
N LYS A 147 -0.44 9.94 13.18
CA LYS A 147 -0.25 9.32 11.87
C LYS A 147 -1.18 9.91 10.82
N GLN A 148 -0.70 9.92 9.59
CA GLN A 148 -1.47 10.38 8.44
C GLN A 148 -0.96 9.67 7.19
N LEU A 149 -1.81 9.62 6.18
CA LEU A 149 -1.45 9.08 4.87
C LEU A 149 -1.21 10.26 3.94
N ILE A 150 0.03 10.37 3.45
CA ILE A 150 0.42 11.46 2.56
C ILE A 150 0.63 10.91 1.15
N THR A 151 0.27 11.71 0.15
CA THR A 151 0.39 11.30 -1.24
C THR A 151 1.84 10.98 -1.60
N GLU A 152 2.01 9.88 -2.31
CA GLU A 152 3.31 9.39 -2.74
C GLU A 152 3.27 9.15 -4.24
N LYS A 153 4.36 9.49 -4.93
CA LYS A 153 4.47 9.28 -6.36
C LYS A 153 4.65 7.79 -6.66
N ILE A 154 4.01 7.32 -7.73
CA ILE A 154 4.24 5.96 -8.25
C ILE A 154 5.04 6.07 -9.54
N ALA A 155 6.17 5.38 -9.59
CA ALA A 155 6.97 5.25 -10.80
C ALA A 155 6.82 3.81 -11.31
N VAL A 156 6.14 3.65 -12.44
CA VAL A 156 5.93 2.34 -13.08
C VAL A 156 7.06 2.14 -14.08
N GLU A 157 7.82 1.07 -13.93
CA GLU A 157 9.03 0.82 -14.72
C GLU A 157 8.93 -0.39 -15.63
#